data_13a48ce32b2b09022bfd7b29577ee0ae
#
_entry.id   13a48ce32b2b09022bfd7b29577ee0ae
#
_cell.length_a   1.000
_cell.length_b   1.000
_cell.length_c   1.000
_cell.angle_alpha   90.00
_cell.angle_beta   90.00
_cell.angle_gamma   90.00
#
_symmetry.space_group_name_H-M   'P 1'
#
loop_
_entity.id
_entity.type
_entity.pdbx_description
1 polymer ?
#
loop_
_entity_poly.entity_id
_entity_poly.type
_entity_poly.pdbx_seq_one_letter_code
_entity_poly.pdbx_strand_id
1 'polypeptide(L)'
;MRKDNNMIIQLQRYYALWKECTAMYEEWSKDQGLSSNGVFALHSFYESNGRCTQKMISEKWNIPKQTVNTILKDFQKKGYINMVSDDSDKRNKLICLTESGMEYTKDIIEKLHSKEIYVIEKMGLENIESLNDNTELFIRLFKED
;
A
#
# COMPACT_ATOMS: atom_id res chain seq x y z
N MET A 1 -7.01 -28.71 -25.89
CA MET A 1 -7.99 -29.08 -24.85
C MET A 1 -7.40 -29.29 -23.47
N ARG A 2 -6.44 -30.22 -23.27
CA ARG A 2 -5.80 -30.43 -21.94
C ARG A 2 -4.97 -29.20 -21.46
N LYS A 3 -4.25 -28.54 -22.36
CA LYS A 3 -3.40 -27.38 -22.04
C LYS A 3 -4.24 -26.17 -21.62
N ASP A 4 -5.34 -25.93 -22.32
CA ASP A 4 -6.26 -24.83 -22.03
C ASP A 4 -6.95 -25.03 -20.67
N ASN A 5 -7.32 -26.28 -20.34
CA ASN A 5 -7.93 -26.58 -19.05
C ASN A 5 -6.98 -26.30 -17.88
N ASN A 6 -5.69 -26.64 -18.03
CA ASN A 6 -4.69 -26.34 -16.98
C ASN A 6 -4.49 -24.82 -16.78
N MET A 7 -4.48 -24.04 -17.87
CA MET A 7 -4.37 -22.58 -17.77
C MET A 7 -5.56 -21.98 -17.05
N ILE A 8 -6.78 -22.44 -17.35
CA ILE A 8 -7.99 -21.97 -16.66
C ILE A 8 -7.97 -22.33 -15.17
N ILE A 9 -7.54 -23.54 -14.82
CA ILE A 9 -7.39 -23.94 -13.41
C ILE A 9 -6.43 -23.02 -12.68
N GLN A 10 -5.27 -22.72 -13.27
CA GLN A 10 -4.29 -21.80 -12.67
C GLN A 10 -4.83 -20.37 -12.57
N LEU A 11 -5.60 -19.92 -13.56
CA LEU A 11 -6.23 -18.60 -13.53
C LEU A 11 -7.24 -18.49 -12.39
N GLN A 12 -8.07 -19.50 -12.18
CA GLN A 12 -9.03 -19.55 -11.07
C GLN A 12 -8.31 -19.53 -9.72
N ARG A 13 -7.21 -20.29 -9.60
CA ARG A 13 -6.36 -20.30 -8.40
C ARG A 13 -5.76 -18.90 -8.15
N TYR A 14 -5.27 -18.25 -9.19
CA TYR A 14 -4.73 -16.88 -9.14
C TYR A 14 -5.76 -15.89 -8.60
N TYR A 15 -7.00 -15.92 -9.09
CA TYR A 15 -8.07 -15.05 -8.61
C TYR A 15 -8.36 -15.28 -7.12
N ALA A 16 -8.45 -16.53 -6.71
CA ALA A 16 -8.74 -16.87 -5.31
C ALA A 16 -7.63 -16.39 -4.37
N LEU A 17 -6.36 -16.61 -4.74
CA LEU A 17 -5.20 -16.19 -3.95
C LEU A 17 -5.07 -14.66 -3.88
N TRP A 18 -5.32 -13.96 -4.98
CA TRP A 18 -5.33 -12.51 -5.01
C TRP A 18 -6.37 -11.93 -4.05
N LYS A 19 -7.59 -12.46 -4.09
CA LYS A 19 -8.69 -12.03 -3.20
C LYS A 19 -8.38 -12.35 -1.73
N GLU A 20 -7.83 -13.50 -1.45
CA GLU A 20 -7.41 -13.89 -0.10
C GLU A 20 -6.29 -12.98 0.44
N CYS A 21 -5.31 -12.66 -0.39
CA CYS A 21 -4.23 -11.74 -0.04
C CYS A 21 -4.77 -10.34 0.29
N THR A 22 -5.69 -9.82 -0.52
CA THR A 22 -6.35 -8.53 -0.30
C THR A 22 -7.12 -8.53 1.02
N ALA A 23 -7.93 -9.56 1.26
CA ALA A 23 -8.71 -9.72 2.49
C ALA A 23 -7.82 -9.81 3.74
N MET A 24 -6.69 -10.49 3.64
CA MET A 24 -5.70 -10.60 4.72
C MET A 24 -5.16 -9.23 5.15
N TYR A 25 -4.79 -8.38 4.20
CA TYR A 25 -4.31 -7.03 4.50
C TYR A 25 -5.42 -6.12 5.03
N GLU A 26 -6.65 -6.25 4.53
CA GLU A 26 -7.81 -5.52 5.04
C GLU A 26 -8.11 -5.88 6.50
N GLU A 27 -8.08 -7.16 6.83
CA GLU A 27 -8.29 -7.65 8.19
C GLU A 27 -7.19 -7.15 9.14
N TRP A 28 -5.92 -7.27 8.74
CA TRP A 28 -4.81 -6.76 9.53
C TRP A 28 -4.94 -5.25 9.78
N SER A 29 -5.26 -4.50 8.76
CA SER A 29 -5.47 -3.04 8.86
C SER A 29 -6.60 -2.69 9.81
N LYS A 30 -7.71 -3.40 9.70
CA LYS A 30 -8.88 -3.23 10.58
C LYS A 30 -8.53 -3.48 12.04
N ASP A 31 -7.68 -4.48 12.33
CA ASP A 31 -7.21 -4.76 13.69
C ASP A 31 -6.38 -3.59 14.26
N GLN A 32 -5.78 -2.78 13.40
CA GLN A 32 -5.10 -1.54 13.78
C GLN A 32 -6.04 -0.32 13.84
N GLY A 33 -7.33 -0.49 13.55
CA GLY A 33 -8.29 0.62 13.48
C GLY A 33 -8.21 1.43 12.18
N LEU A 34 -7.68 0.85 11.11
CA LEU A 34 -7.43 1.51 9.82
C LEU A 34 -8.09 0.76 8.66
N SER A 35 -8.33 1.46 7.56
CA SER A 35 -8.52 0.81 6.26
C SER A 35 -7.16 0.43 5.66
N SER A 36 -7.12 -0.51 4.73
CA SER A 36 -5.87 -0.83 4.01
C SER A 36 -5.33 0.38 3.26
N ASN A 37 -6.19 1.22 2.69
CA ASN A 37 -5.76 2.48 2.06
C ASN A 37 -5.14 3.46 3.07
N GLY A 38 -5.62 3.48 4.30
CA GLY A 38 -5.01 4.24 5.40
C GLY A 38 -3.59 3.76 5.72
N VAL A 39 -3.38 2.44 5.73
CA VAL A 39 -2.05 1.85 5.92
C VAL A 39 -1.11 2.22 4.76
N PHE A 40 -1.59 2.22 3.53
CA PHE A 40 -0.79 2.67 2.37
C PHE A 40 -0.38 4.14 2.48
N ALA A 41 -1.27 4.99 2.97
CA ALA A 41 -0.92 6.39 3.25
C ALA A 41 0.21 6.49 4.31
N LEU A 42 0.14 5.68 5.37
CA LEU A 42 1.22 5.61 6.37
C LEU A 42 2.54 5.12 5.77
N HIS A 43 2.51 4.15 4.84
CA HIS A 43 3.71 3.74 4.10
C HIS A 43 4.35 4.93 3.37
N SER A 44 3.54 5.75 2.71
CA SER A 44 4.04 6.92 2.01
C SER A 44 4.68 7.94 2.96
N PHE A 45 4.09 8.15 4.13
CA PHE A 45 4.67 9.02 5.15
C PHE A 45 6.01 8.48 5.68
N TYR A 46 6.07 7.18 5.92
CA TYR A 46 7.25 6.51 6.43
C TYR A 46 8.44 6.60 5.45
N GLU A 47 8.17 6.44 4.16
CA GLU A 47 9.19 6.40 3.11
C GLU A 47 9.64 7.78 2.63
N SER A 48 8.80 8.80 2.76
CA SER A 48 9.01 10.10 2.09
C SER A 48 9.85 11.11 2.88
N ASN A 49 10.24 10.80 4.10
CA ASN A 49 10.99 11.73 4.97
C ASN A 49 10.34 13.12 5.09
N GLY A 50 9.02 13.17 5.17
CA GLY A 50 8.26 14.41 5.34
C GLY A 50 7.97 15.20 4.07
N ARG A 51 8.25 14.66 2.89
CA ARG A 51 7.91 15.28 1.61
C ARG A 51 6.91 14.43 0.84
N CYS A 52 5.68 14.42 1.30
CA CYS A 52 4.61 13.66 0.68
C CYS A 52 3.46 14.59 0.28
N THR A 53 2.86 14.33 -0.88
CA THR A 53 1.66 15.03 -1.34
C THR A 53 0.52 14.03 -1.54
N GLN A 54 -0.71 14.53 -1.55
CA GLN A 54 -1.90 13.74 -1.86
C GLN A 54 -1.77 13.03 -3.22
N LYS A 55 -1.25 13.75 -4.21
CA LYS A 55 -1.02 13.22 -5.56
C LYS A 55 -0.05 12.04 -5.55
N MET A 56 1.05 12.14 -4.81
CA MET A 56 2.03 11.05 -4.68
C MET A 56 1.40 9.78 -4.12
N ILE A 57 0.57 9.89 -3.08
CA ILE A 57 -0.15 8.77 -2.49
C ILE A 57 -1.11 8.14 -3.49
N SER A 58 -1.93 8.97 -4.13
CA SER A 58 -2.94 8.54 -5.11
C SER A 58 -2.28 7.77 -6.28
N GLU A 59 -1.22 8.30 -6.83
CA GLU A 59 -0.52 7.69 -7.98
C GLU A 59 0.24 6.42 -7.59
N LYS A 60 0.98 6.45 -6.47
CA LYS A 60 1.77 5.28 -6.04
C LYS A 60 0.90 4.07 -5.73
N TRP A 61 -0.21 4.28 -5.04
CA TRP A 61 -1.04 3.20 -4.52
C TRP A 61 -2.32 2.96 -5.34
N ASN A 62 -2.49 3.70 -6.45
CA ASN A 62 -3.70 3.63 -7.29
C ASN A 62 -4.98 3.82 -6.47
N ILE A 63 -4.96 4.81 -5.58
CA ILE A 63 -6.10 5.16 -4.73
C ILE A 63 -6.78 6.41 -5.30
N PRO A 64 -8.12 6.43 -5.42
CA PRO A 64 -8.82 7.64 -5.88
C PRO A 64 -8.49 8.84 -4.99
N LYS A 65 -8.33 10.01 -5.61
CA LYS A 65 -7.98 11.27 -4.92
C LYS A 65 -8.95 11.59 -3.78
N GLN A 66 -10.23 11.34 -3.98
CA GLN A 66 -11.26 11.59 -2.97
C GLN A 66 -11.07 10.68 -1.75
N THR A 67 -10.72 9.41 -1.96
CA THR A 67 -10.42 8.47 -0.87
C THR A 67 -9.20 8.92 -0.08
N VAL A 68 -8.12 9.33 -0.77
CA VAL A 68 -6.91 9.87 -0.13
C VAL A 68 -7.27 11.12 0.69
N ASN A 69 -8.06 12.03 0.12
CA ASN A 69 -8.48 13.24 0.82
C ASN A 69 -9.24 12.93 2.12
N THR A 70 -10.13 11.95 2.09
CA THR A 70 -10.89 11.51 3.28
C THR A 70 -9.94 10.95 4.36
N ILE A 71 -8.97 10.14 3.96
CA ILE A 71 -7.94 9.58 4.87
C ILE A 71 -7.11 10.70 5.51
N LEU A 72 -6.66 11.66 4.70
CA LEU A 72 -5.84 12.78 5.18
C LEU A 72 -6.60 13.67 6.14
N LYS A 73 -7.88 13.93 5.88
CA LYS A 73 -8.74 14.71 6.79
C LYS A 73 -8.89 14.01 8.15
N ASP A 74 -9.02 12.69 8.15
CA ASP A 74 -9.09 11.91 9.38
C ASP A 74 -7.79 11.99 10.18
N PHE A 75 -6.65 11.82 9.53
CA PHE A 75 -5.34 11.94 10.16
C PHE A 75 -5.05 13.36 10.65
N GLN A 76 -5.49 14.38 9.91
CA GLN A 76 -5.38 15.77 10.34
C GLN A 76 -6.23 16.04 11.59
N LYS A 77 -7.44 15.54 11.61
CA LYS A 77 -8.36 15.64 12.75
C LYS A 77 -7.79 14.98 14.01
N LYS A 78 -7.11 13.85 13.85
CA LYS A 78 -6.42 13.13 14.94
C LYS A 78 -5.13 13.79 15.39
N GLY A 79 -4.67 14.82 14.68
CA GLY A 79 -3.45 15.54 15.02
C GLY A 79 -2.16 14.84 14.57
N TYR A 80 -2.25 13.90 13.62
CA TYR A 80 -1.08 13.17 13.11
C TYR A 80 -0.36 13.89 11.98
N ILE A 81 -1.07 14.72 11.22
CA ILE A 81 -0.51 15.46 10.12
C ILE A 81 -0.95 16.93 10.12
N ASN A 82 -0.13 17.76 9.52
CA ASN A 82 -0.46 19.11 9.09
C ASN A 82 -0.29 19.19 7.57
N MET A 83 -1.09 20.04 6.94
CA MET A 83 -0.98 20.31 5.52
C MET A 83 -0.45 21.71 5.31
N VAL A 84 0.68 21.83 4.61
CA VAL A 84 1.38 23.09 4.37
C VAL A 84 1.36 23.38 2.87
N SER A 85 1.07 24.63 2.50
CA SER A 85 1.12 25.03 1.10
C SER A 85 2.54 24.93 0.57
N ASP A 86 2.69 24.28 -0.59
CA ASP A 86 3.97 24.28 -1.30
C ASP A 86 4.14 25.63 -2.01
N ASP A 87 5.22 26.35 -1.70
CA ASP A 87 5.53 27.66 -2.32
C ASP A 87 5.73 27.57 -3.83
N SER A 88 6.14 26.40 -4.34
CA SER A 88 6.32 26.16 -5.76
C SER A 88 5.03 25.78 -6.50
N ASP A 89 4.03 25.24 -5.80
CA ASP A 89 2.73 24.88 -6.35
C ASP A 89 1.64 24.99 -5.29
N LYS A 90 0.85 26.07 -5.33
CA LYS A 90 -0.26 26.32 -4.38
C LYS A 90 -1.40 25.31 -4.46
N ARG A 91 -1.43 24.45 -5.50
CA ARG A 91 -2.44 23.40 -5.67
C ARG A 91 -2.07 22.11 -4.92
N ASN A 92 -0.76 21.89 -4.72
CA ASN A 92 -0.24 20.75 -4.00
C ASN A 92 0.16 21.16 -2.59
N LYS A 93 -0.53 20.60 -1.61
CA LYS A 93 -0.17 20.76 -0.21
C LYS A 93 0.80 19.66 0.20
N LEU A 94 1.88 20.03 0.88
CA LEU A 94 2.79 19.10 1.51
C LEU A 94 2.15 18.58 2.80
N ILE A 95 2.26 17.28 2.98
CA ILE A 95 1.82 16.59 4.18
C ILE A 95 3.02 16.49 5.12
N CYS A 96 2.89 17.09 6.29
CA CYS A 96 3.92 17.07 7.32
C CYS A 96 3.41 16.26 8.51
N LEU A 97 4.19 15.28 8.96
CA LEU A 97 3.90 14.55 10.18
C LEU A 97 4.14 15.41 11.39
N THR A 98 3.21 15.38 12.35
CA THR A 98 3.47 15.87 13.70
C THR A 98 4.35 14.86 14.44
N GLU A 99 4.85 15.22 15.63
CA GLU A 99 5.59 14.29 16.47
C GLU A 99 4.77 13.03 16.79
N SER A 100 3.49 13.20 17.18
CA SER A 100 2.58 12.08 17.43
C SER A 100 2.28 11.27 16.17
N GLY A 101 2.19 11.93 15.01
CA GLY A 101 2.01 11.28 13.71
C GLY A 101 3.21 10.46 13.30
N MET A 102 4.41 10.93 13.60
CA MET A 102 5.65 10.17 13.33
C MET A 102 5.73 8.92 14.19
N GLU A 103 5.46 9.02 15.49
CA GLU A 103 5.41 7.87 16.39
C GLU A 103 4.35 6.85 15.95
N TYR A 104 3.16 7.31 15.64
CA TYR A 104 2.05 6.46 15.17
C TYR A 104 2.39 5.74 13.87
N THR A 105 2.90 6.47 12.89
CA THR A 105 3.30 5.92 11.59
C THR A 105 4.38 4.86 11.75
N LYS A 106 5.41 5.17 12.52
CA LYS A 106 6.52 4.26 12.80
C LYS A 106 6.04 2.98 13.48
N ASP A 107 5.20 3.11 14.51
CA ASP A 107 4.65 1.96 15.24
C ASP A 107 3.88 1.00 14.32
N ILE A 108 2.96 1.52 13.52
CA ILE A 108 2.14 0.72 12.60
C ILE A 108 3.00 0.08 11.49
N ILE A 109 3.86 0.85 10.85
CA ILE A 109 4.64 0.36 9.71
C ILE A 109 5.71 -0.63 10.14
N GLU A 110 6.41 -0.39 11.23
CA GLU A 110 7.40 -1.35 11.73
C GLU A 110 6.77 -2.66 12.19
N LYS A 111 5.59 -2.60 12.79
CA LYS A 111 4.82 -3.78 13.17
C LYS A 111 4.43 -4.63 11.95
N LEU A 112 3.99 -3.98 10.88
CA LEU A 112 3.67 -4.67 9.62
C LEU A 112 4.92 -5.25 8.98
N HIS A 113 5.98 -4.45 8.83
CA HIS A 113 7.25 -4.89 8.26
C HIS A 113 7.83 -6.09 9.02
N SER A 114 7.79 -6.08 10.34
CA SER A 114 8.28 -7.21 11.15
C SER A 114 7.55 -8.50 10.82
N LYS A 115 6.23 -8.43 10.64
CA LYS A 115 5.41 -9.58 10.25
C LYS A 115 5.73 -10.05 8.83
N GLU A 116 5.84 -9.12 7.90
CA GLU A 116 6.14 -9.40 6.49
C GLU A 116 7.56 -9.97 6.30
N ILE A 117 8.55 -9.40 6.98
CA ILE A 117 9.93 -9.91 6.95
C ILE A 117 9.99 -11.33 7.50
N TYR A 118 9.29 -11.61 8.61
CA TYR A 118 9.18 -12.97 9.14
C TYR A 118 8.63 -13.94 8.08
N VAL A 119 7.59 -13.54 7.35
CA VAL A 119 7.01 -14.37 6.28
C VAL A 119 8.05 -14.60 5.17
N ILE A 120 8.74 -13.56 4.74
CA ILE A 120 9.79 -13.65 3.70
C ILE A 120 10.93 -14.56 4.13
N GLU A 121 11.37 -14.47 5.39
CA GLU A 121 12.39 -15.36 5.94
C GLU A 121 11.95 -16.83 5.91
N LYS A 122 10.67 -17.10 6.22
CA LYS A 122 10.12 -18.46 6.21
C LYS A 122 9.90 -19.01 4.81
N MET A 123 9.43 -18.20 3.88
CA MET A 123 9.21 -18.66 2.51
C MET A 123 10.50 -18.70 1.68
N GLY A 124 11.49 -17.92 2.04
CA GLY A 124 12.78 -17.79 1.36
C GLY A 124 12.83 -16.64 0.37
N LEU A 125 13.98 -15.97 0.32
CA LEU A 125 14.19 -14.78 -0.53
C LEU A 125 13.95 -15.10 -2.02
N GLU A 126 14.40 -16.26 -2.50
CA GLU A 126 14.19 -16.69 -3.89
C GLU A 126 12.70 -16.78 -4.25
N ASN A 127 11.86 -17.21 -3.32
CA ASN A 127 10.42 -17.36 -3.55
C ASN A 127 9.72 -16.01 -3.65
N ILE A 128 10.07 -15.04 -2.80
CA ILE A 128 9.48 -13.70 -2.90
C ILE A 128 9.98 -12.95 -4.15
N GLU A 129 11.25 -13.11 -4.52
CA GLU A 129 11.79 -12.57 -5.76
C GLU A 129 11.06 -13.14 -6.98
N SER A 130 10.85 -14.46 -7.01
CA SER A 130 10.10 -15.14 -8.07
C SER A 130 8.65 -14.69 -8.14
N LEU A 131 7.99 -14.51 -7.00
CA LEU A 131 6.63 -13.97 -6.93
C LEU A 131 6.56 -12.57 -7.52
N ASN A 132 7.48 -11.70 -7.15
CA ASN A 132 7.55 -10.33 -7.65
C ASN A 132 7.82 -10.28 -9.15
N ASP A 133 8.82 -11.02 -9.63
CA ASP A 133 9.19 -11.08 -11.06
C ASP A 133 8.05 -11.61 -11.93
N ASN A 134 7.37 -12.66 -11.46
CA ASN A 134 6.23 -13.24 -12.18
C ASN A 134 4.99 -12.33 -12.14
N THR A 135 4.77 -11.63 -11.05
CA THR A 135 3.69 -10.63 -10.95
C THR A 135 3.94 -9.47 -11.92
N GLU A 136 5.18 -8.98 -11.97
CA GLU A 136 5.59 -7.92 -12.90
C GLU A 136 5.44 -8.36 -14.36
N LEU A 137 5.84 -9.59 -14.67
CA LEU A 137 5.65 -10.18 -16.00
C LEU A 137 4.16 -10.25 -16.39
N PHE A 138 3.32 -10.72 -15.48
CA PHE A 138 1.88 -10.80 -15.71
C PHE A 138 1.28 -9.42 -16.04
N ILE A 139 1.63 -8.41 -15.24
CA ILE A 139 1.16 -7.03 -15.45
C ILE A 139 1.61 -6.49 -16.81
N ARG A 140 2.88 -6.70 -17.16
CA ARG A 140 3.44 -6.24 -18.42
C ARG A 140 2.73 -6.87 -19.62
N LEU A 141 2.58 -8.20 -19.61
CA LEU A 141 1.92 -8.93 -20.69
C LEU A 141 0.44 -8.58 -20.79
N PHE A 142 -0.24 -8.35 -19.66
CA PHE A 142 -1.64 -7.94 -19.66
C PHE A 142 -1.87 -6.57 -20.31
N LYS A 143 -0.88 -5.68 -20.20
CA LYS A 143 -0.92 -4.33 -20.77
C LYS A 143 -0.43 -4.25 -22.23
N GLU A 144 0.14 -5.31 -22.76
CA GLU A 144 0.49 -5.39 -24.18
C GLU A 144 -0.79 -5.50 -25.03
N ASP A 145 -0.88 -4.68 -26.10
CA ASP A 145 -1.99 -4.71 -27.08
C ASP A 145 -1.80 -5.83 -28.12
#